data_9032018e226fef9c3d2413cf8b41f7ac
#
_entry.id   9032018e226fef9c3d2413cf8b41f7ac
#
_cell.length_a   1.000
_cell.length_b   1.000
_cell.length_c   1.000
_cell.angle_alpha   90.00
_cell.angle_beta   90.00
_cell.angle_gamma   90.00
#
_symmetry.space_group_name_H-M   'P 1'
#
loop_
_entity.id
_entity.type
_entity.pdbx_description
1 polymer ?
#
loop_
_entity_poly.entity_id
_entity_poly.type
_entity_poly.pdbx_seq_one_letter_code
_entity_poly.pdbx_strand_id
1 'polypeptide(L)'
;MEKMYQDYKDVADIYIVYIREAHAADSSWPVPYAKEKGITDHTNFGERCEVAERLVKDKKLTIPCLVDAMDNNANKAYSGWPDRLFVIRKDGKLGIAGGRGPFGFVPALEAAEKWLADFKKNDKEPEIGKYQPDTSRRPRMGRRRGRNRDREPKETKPDP
;
A
#
# COMPACT_ATOMS: atom_id res chain seq x y z
N MET A 1 8.97 6.05 -1.48
CA MET A 1 9.16 5.98 0.00
C MET A 1 10.61 6.21 0.39
N GLU A 2 11.56 5.34 0.02
CA GLU A 2 12.97 5.48 0.45
C GLU A 2 13.57 6.86 0.11
N LYS A 3 13.39 7.34 -1.12
CA LYS A 3 13.82 8.69 -1.50
C LYS A 3 13.19 9.78 -0.61
N MET A 4 11.88 9.71 -0.37
CA MET A 4 11.18 10.64 0.51
C MET A 4 11.77 10.63 1.94
N TYR A 5 12.08 9.44 2.48
CA TYR A 5 12.73 9.31 3.77
C TYR A 5 14.10 10.03 3.79
N GLN A 6 14.95 9.76 2.79
CA GLN A 6 16.27 10.39 2.74
C GLN A 6 16.20 11.93 2.61
N ASP A 7 15.20 12.44 1.88
CA ASP A 7 15.03 13.88 1.66
C ASP A 7 14.46 14.63 2.88
N TYR A 8 13.73 13.93 3.79
CA TYR A 8 12.94 14.58 4.85
C TYR A 8 13.11 14.02 6.26
N LYS A 9 13.98 13.03 6.49
CA LYS A 9 14.23 12.43 7.82
C LYS A 9 14.77 13.38 8.87
N ASP A 10 15.24 14.56 8.46
CA ASP A 10 15.73 15.64 9.32
C ASP A 10 14.59 16.54 9.84
N VAL A 11 13.40 16.49 9.23
CA VAL A 11 12.26 17.35 9.56
C VAL A 11 10.98 16.58 9.90
N ALA A 12 10.95 15.27 9.65
CA ALA A 12 9.79 14.42 9.91
C ALA A 12 10.20 13.00 10.30
N ASP A 13 9.50 12.42 11.26
CA ASP A 13 9.59 11.00 11.56
C ASP A 13 8.81 10.21 10.52
N ILE A 14 9.48 9.34 9.77
CA ILE A 14 8.89 8.55 8.70
C ILE A 14 9.07 7.07 9.01
N TYR A 15 7.98 6.32 9.03
CA TYR A 15 7.95 4.89 9.33
C TYR A 15 7.23 4.10 8.25
N ILE A 16 7.64 2.86 8.07
CA ILE A 16 6.79 1.82 7.46
C ILE A 16 6.16 1.04 8.61
N VAL A 17 4.87 0.79 8.56
CA VAL A 17 4.19 -0.14 9.46
C VAL A 17 3.82 -1.37 8.65
N TYR A 18 4.55 -2.48 8.89
CA TYR A 18 4.26 -3.75 8.27
C TYR A 18 3.05 -4.38 8.95
N ILE A 19 2.01 -4.62 8.18
CA ILE A 19 0.76 -5.22 8.63
C ILE A 19 0.65 -6.66 8.10
N ARG A 20 -0.55 -7.23 8.01
CA ARG A 20 -0.74 -8.53 7.40
C ARG A 20 -0.54 -8.50 5.89
N GLU A 21 -0.21 -9.65 5.30
CA GLU A 21 -0.05 -9.79 3.87
C GLU A 21 -1.38 -9.57 3.11
N ALA A 22 -1.28 -8.91 1.95
CA ALA A 22 -2.43 -8.69 1.05
C ALA A 22 -2.52 -9.76 -0.03
N HIS A 23 -1.36 -10.31 -0.42
CA HIS A 23 -1.22 -11.21 -1.56
C HIS A 23 -0.29 -12.38 -1.24
N ALA A 24 -0.48 -12.97 -0.05
CA ALA A 24 0.26 -14.14 0.41
C ALA A 24 0.20 -15.29 -0.59
N ALA A 25 1.20 -16.17 -0.58
CA ALA A 25 1.31 -17.30 -1.50
C ALA A 25 0.12 -18.27 -1.42
N ASP A 26 -0.48 -18.39 -0.25
CA ASP A 26 -1.64 -19.21 0.08
C ASP A 26 -2.98 -18.47 -0.05
N SER A 27 -2.97 -17.19 -0.44
CA SER A 27 -4.20 -16.41 -0.64
C SER A 27 -4.89 -16.73 -1.97
N SER A 28 -6.14 -16.28 -2.13
CA SER A 28 -6.89 -16.44 -3.37
C SER A 28 -6.32 -15.63 -4.55
N TRP A 29 -5.46 -14.65 -4.27
CA TRP A 29 -4.83 -13.80 -5.29
C TRP A 29 -3.36 -13.50 -4.95
N PRO A 30 -2.49 -14.51 -5.04
CA PRO A 30 -1.09 -14.37 -4.68
C PRO A 30 -0.30 -13.60 -5.74
N VAL A 31 0.69 -12.82 -5.30
CA VAL A 31 1.65 -12.18 -6.22
C VAL A 31 2.85 -13.13 -6.49
N PRO A 32 3.51 -13.00 -7.66
CA PRO A 32 4.65 -13.84 -8.02
C PRO A 32 5.78 -13.81 -6.96
N TYR A 33 6.08 -12.64 -6.41
CA TYR A 33 7.08 -12.49 -5.36
C TYR A 33 6.76 -13.30 -4.10
N ALA A 34 5.51 -13.27 -3.63
CA ALA A 34 5.11 -14.05 -2.46
C ALA A 34 5.25 -15.57 -2.71
N LYS A 35 4.88 -16.02 -3.91
CA LYS A 35 5.06 -17.44 -4.31
C LYS A 35 6.53 -17.83 -4.36
N GLU A 36 7.37 -17.02 -5.01
CA GLU A 36 8.81 -17.27 -5.14
C GLU A 36 9.50 -17.34 -3.77
N LYS A 37 9.12 -16.46 -2.85
CA LYS A 37 9.71 -16.35 -1.52
C LYS A 37 9.02 -17.22 -0.46
N GLY A 38 7.95 -17.92 -0.81
CA GLY A 38 7.18 -18.75 0.13
C GLY A 38 6.53 -17.92 1.25
N ILE A 39 6.12 -16.67 0.95
CA ILE A 39 5.49 -15.79 1.93
C ILE A 39 4.00 -16.15 2.03
N THR A 40 3.63 -16.80 3.13
CA THR A 40 2.24 -17.13 3.48
C THR A 40 1.63 -16.09 4.42
N ASP A 41 0.33 -16.15 4.69
CA ASP A 41 -0.26 -15.33 5.74
C ASP A 41 0.29 -15.75 7.11
N HIS A 42 0.64 -14.79 7.96
CA HIS A 42 1.37 -15.05 9.20
C HIS A 42 0.45 -15.62 10.27
N THR A 43 0.88 -16.67 10.93
CA THR A 43 0.13 -17.33 12.02
C THR A 43 0.55 -16.81 13.40
N ASN A 44 1.73 -16.21 13.50
CA ASN A 44 2.26 -15.64 14.74
C ASN A 44 3.12 -14.40 14.49
N PHE A 45 3.45 -13.68 15.56
CA PHE A 45 4.19 -12.44 15.50
C PHE A 45 5.64 -12.63 15.01
N GLY A 46 6.29 -13.74 15.36
CA GLY A 46 7.64 -14.05 14.89
C GLY A 46 7.71 -14.14 13.36
N GLU A 47 6.81 -14.91 12.74
CA GLU A 47 6.71 -15.00 11.28
C GLU A 47 6.49 -13.64 10.62
N ARG A 48 5.65 -12.79 11.21
CA ARG A 48 5.39 -11.43 10.70
C ARG A 48 6.66 -10.59 10.75
N CYS A 49 7.41 -10.65 11.83
CA CYS A 49 8.69 -9.94 11.96
C CYS A 49 9.71 -10.43 10.94
N GLU A 50 9.87 -11.74 10.75
CA GLU A 50 10.81 -12.32 9.79
C GLU A 50 10.52 -11.85 8.34
N VAL A 51 9.24 -11.78 7.95
CA VAL A 51 8.88 -11.29 6.61
C VAL A 51 9.07 -9.79 6.50
N ALA A 52 8.79 -9.01 7.55
CA ALA A 52 9.07 -7.58 7.58
C ALA A 52 10.58 -7.29 7.43
N GLU A 53 11.44 -8.03 8.15
CA GLU A 53 12.90 -7.93 8.03
C GLU A 53 13.38 -8.29 6.62
N ARG A 54 12.81 -9.34 6.03
CA ARG A 54 13.10 -9.74 4.65
C ARG A 54 12.72 -8.64 3.66
N LEU A 55 11.55 -8.02 3.82
CA LEU A 55 11.12 -6.89 2.99
C LEU A 55 12.15 -5.74 3.05
N VAL A 56 12.54 -5.33 4.26
CA VAL A 56 13.53 -4.27 4.48
C VAL A 56 14.85 -4.61 3.78
N LYS A 57 15.35 -5.84 3.94
CA LYS A 57 16.58 -6.31 3.34
C LYS A 57 16.51 -6.37 1.81
N ASP A 58 15.48 -7.01 1.26
CA ASP A 58 15.34 -7.23 -0.19
C ASP A 58 15.11 -5.92 -0.94
N LYS A 59 14.43 -4.96 -0.32
CA LYS A 59 14.21 -3.62 -0.89
C LYS A 59 15.28 -2.60 -0.52
N LYS A 60 16.28 -3.00 0.29
CA LYS A 60 17.37 -2.13 0.77
C LYS A 60 16.83 -0.85 1.41
N LEU A 61 15.79 -1.00 2.24
CA LEU A 61 15.17 0.13 2.91
C LEU A 61 15.99 0.56 4.11
N THR A 62 16.09 1.86 4.34
CA THR A 62 16.68 2.45 5.55
C THR A 62 15.61 3.14 6.41
N ILE A 63 14.38 3.21 5.91
CA ILE A 63 13.20 3.67 6.66
C ILE A 63 12.96 2.71 7.83
N PRO A 64 12.81 3.20 9.08
CA PRO A 64 12.43 2.36 10.20
C PRO A 64 11.13 1.62 9.91
N CYS A 65 11.14 0.30 10.13
CA CYS A 65 9.98 -0.57 9.91
C CYS A 65 9.44 -1.06 11.25
N LEU A 66 8.23 -0.68 11.56
CA LEU A 66 7.45 -1.18 12.69
C LEU A 66 6.61 -2.37 12.23
N VAL A 67 6.30 -3.28 13.13
CA VAL A 67 5.46 -4.45 12.83
C VAL A 67 4.19 -4.38 13.65
N ASP A 68 3.02 -4.40 12.99
CA ASP A 68 1.72 -4.43 13.65
C ASP A 68 1.52 -5.74 14.41
N ALA A 69 0.97 -5.68 15.60
CA ALA A 69 0.69 -6.86 16.42
C ALA A 69 -0.35 -7.79 15.74
N MET A 70 -0.44 -9.04 16.21
CA MET A 70 -1.33 -10.03 15.59
C MET A 70 -2.81 -9.70 15.72
N ASP A 71 -3.20 -8.85 16.66
CA ASP A 71 -4.54 -8.28 16.74
C ASP A 71 -4.84 -7.23 15.66
N ASN A 72 -3.85 -6.82 14.88
CA ASN A 72 -3.92 -5.87 13.78
C ASN A 72 -4.48 -4.49 14.20
N ASN A 73 -4.08 -3.98 15.36
CA ASN A 73 -4.61 -2.73 15.90
C ASN A 73 -4.26 -1.52 15.03
N ALA A 74 -3.02 -1.41 14.54
CA ALA A 74 -2.64 -0.33 13.63
C ALA A 74 -3.42 -0.43 12.31
N ASN A 75 -3.48 -1.62 11.71
CA ASN A 75 -4.26 -1.85 10.50
C ASN A 75 -5.75 -1.47 10.67
N LYS A 76 -6.36 -1.84 11.80
CA LYS A 76 -7.78 -1.51 12.09
C LYS A 76 -7.98 -0.01 12.28
N ALA A 77 -7.14 0.63 13.10
CA ALA A 77 -7.25 2.05 13.41
C ALA A 77 -7.13 2.93 12.18
N TYR A 78 -6.19 2.60 11.29
CA TYR A 78 -5.94 3.37 10.06
C TYR A 78 -6.65 2.81 8.83
N SER A 79 -7.36 1.68 8.91
CA SER A 79 -7.88 0.94 7.74
C SER A 79 -6.77 0.73 6.70
N GLY A 80 -5.60 0.28 7.14
CA GLY A 80 -4.34 0.31 6.38
C GLY A 80 -4.28 -0.65 5.20
N TRP A 81 -5.01 -1.77 5.29
CA TRP A 81 -4.95 -2.84 4.28
C TRP A 81 -5.60 -2.46 2.94
N PRO A 82 -5.01 -2.79 1.76
CA PRO A 82 -3.75 -3.53 1.57
C PRO A 82 -2.50 -2.68 1.79
N ASP A 83 -2.55 -1.39 1.50
CA ASP A 83 -1.53 -0.38 1.77
C ASP A 83 -2.15 1.01 1.78
N ARG A 84 -1.67 1.91 2.62
CA ARG A 84 -2.07 3.32 2.70
C ARG A 84 -0.94 4.18 3.23
N LEU A 85 -1.01 5.48 2.92
CA LEU A 85 -0.08 6.47 3.43
C LEU A 85 -0.85 7.58 4.17
N PHE A 86 -0.29 7.99 5.29
CA PHE A 86 -0.83 9.07 6.13
C PHE A 86 0.26 10.08 6.48
N VAL A 87 -0.12 11.33 6.62
CA VAL A 87 0.68 12.35 7.30
C VAL A 87 -0.05 12.73 8.57
N ILE A 88 0.62 12.56 9.72
CA ILE A 88 0.13 12.95 11.03
C ILE A 88 0.84 14.22 11.43
N ARG A 89 0.09 15.23 11.82
CA ARG A 89 0.57 16.53 12.25
C ARG A 89 1.05 16.48 13.72
N LYS A 90 1.80 17.48 14.14
CA LYS A 90 2.26 17.64 15.53
C LYS A 90 1.10 17.69 16.55
N ASP A 91 -0.08 18.15 16.12
CA ASP A 91 -1.31 18.17 16.95
C ASP A 91 -2.06 16.83 16.98
N GLY A 92 -1.50 15.77 16.38
CA GLY A 92 -2.09 14.43 16.29
C GLY A 92 -3.18 14.26 15.23
N LYS A 93 -3.55 15.31 14.50
CA LYS A 93 -4.56 15.22 13.45
C LYS A 93 -3.95 14.74 12.13
N LEU A 94 -4.80 14.16 11.29
CA LEU A 94 -4.41 13.77 9.95
C LEU A 94 -4.27 15.01 9.05
N GLY A 95 -3.06 15.27 8.57
CA GLY A 95 -2.78 16.24 7.51
C GLY A 95 -3.14 15.68 6.13
N ILE A 96 -2.82 14.39 5.91
CA ILE A 96 -3.16 13.65 4.71
C ILE A 96 -3.65 12.26 5.10
N ALA A 97 -4.75 11.83 4.50
CA ALA A 97 -5.25 10.46 4.56
C ALA A 97 -5.31 9.89 3.14
N GLY A 98 -4.36 9.05 2.79
CA GLY A 98 -4.29 8.42 1.47
C GLY A 98 -5.45 7.46 1.22
N GLY A 99 -5.79 7.26 -0.06
CA GLY A 99 -6.68 6.20 -0.48
C GLY A 99 -6.01 4.83 -0.38
N ARG A 100 -6.81 3.77 -0.46
CA ARG A 100 -6.29 2.38 -0.47
C ARG A 100 -5.50 2.09 -1.73
N GLY A 101 -4.38 1.38 -1.56
CA GLY A 101 -3.61 0.89 -2.68
C GLY A 101 -4.34 -0.14 -3.56
N PRO A 102 -3.79 -0.43 -4.73
CA PRO A 102 -2.58 0.21 -5.28
C PRO A 102 -2.83 1.62 -5.83
N PHE A 103 -4.09 2.01 -6.11
CA PHE A 103 -4.41 3.25 -6.83
C PHE A 103 -4.39 4.50 -5.93
N GLY A 104 -4.60 4.33 -4.63
CA GLY A 104 -4.59 5.45 -3.67
C GLY A 104 -3.20 5.79 -3.13
N PHE A 105 -2.22 4.90 -3.26
CA PHE A 105 -0.91 5.07 -2.65
C PHE A 105 -0.07 6.15 -3.36
N VAL A 106 0.05 6.08 -4.68
CA VAL A 106 0.89 7.05 -5.44
C VAL A 106 0.39 8.48 -5.29
N PRO A 107 -0.92 8.79 -5.46
CA PRO A 107 -1.43 10.13 -5.18
C PRO A 107 -1.18 10.62 -3.74
N ALA A 108 -1.24 9.71 -2.76
CA ALA A 108 -0.95 10.05 -1.37
C ALA A 108 0.54 10.34 -1.15
N LEU A 109 1.43 9.59 -1.80
CA LEU A 109 2.88 9.83 -1.76
C LEU A 109 3.22 11.20 -2.36
N GLU A 110 2.67 11.53 -3.54
CA GLU A 110 2.88 12.84 -4.18
C GLU A 110 2.37 14.01 -3.31
N ALA A 111 1.22 13.83 -2.64
CA ALA A 111 0.67 14.82 -1.72
C ALA A 111 1.55 14.98 -0.47
N ALA A 112 2.06 13.88 0.09
CA ALA A 112 2.96 13.87 1.25
C ALA A 112 4.29 14.54 0.93
N GLU A 113 4.88 14.28 -0.24
CA GLU A 113 6.12 14.94 -0.68
C GLU A 113 5.95 16.46 -0.79
N LYS A 114 4.82 16.92 -1.36
CA LYS A 114 4.50 18.36 -1.44
C LYS A 114 4.31 18.97 -0.06
N TRP A 115 3.63 18.25 0.85
CA TRP A 115 3.40 18.69 2.23
C TRP A 115 4.74 18.85 2.98
N LEU A 116 5.62 17.84 2.88
CA LEU A 116 6.93 17.85 3.50
C LEU A 116 7.86 18.93 2.94
N ALA A 117 7.82 19.16 1.62
CA ALA A 117 8.59 20.21 0.97
C ALA A 117 8.15 21.61 1.45
N ASP A 118 6.84 21.81 1.58
CA ASP A 118 6.30 23.09 2.11
C ASP A 118 6.67 23.27 3.59
N PHE A 119 6.56 22.22 4.41
CA PHE A 119 6.96 22.25 5.81
C PHE A 119 8.46 22.55 5.96
N LYS A 120 9.32 21.84 5.23
CA LYS A 120 10.78 22.05 5.26
C LYS A 120 11.19 23.45 4.86
N LYS A 121 10.47 24.05 3.91
CA LYS A 121 10.73 25.41 3.41
C LYS A 121 10.30 26.50 4.38
N ASN A 122 9.15 26.33 5.03
CA ASN A 122 8.47 27.41 5.77
C ASN A 122 8.56 27.22 7.30
N ASP A 123 9.07 26.08 7.78
CA ASP A 123 9.07 25.64 9.18
C ASP A 123 7.68 25.76 9.86
N LYS A 124 6.64 25.58 9.06
CA LYS A 124 5.24 25.67 9.48
C LYS A 124 4.41 24.59 8.79
N GLU A 125 3.65 23.84 9.59
CA GLU A 125 2.77 22.82 9.04
C GLU A 125 1.74 23.44 8.09
N PRO A 126 1.59 22.88 6.86
CA PRO A 126 0.55 23.30 5.93
C PRO A 126 -0.84 23.14 6.55
N GLU A 127 -1.77 23.99 6.13
CA GLU A 127 -3.17 23.89 6.55
C GLU A 127 -3.79 22.55 6.12
N ILE A 128 -4.69 22.02 6.97
CA ILE A 128 -5.45 20.81 6.65
C ILE A 128 -6.23 21.04 5.34
N GLY A 129 -6.10 20.12 4.40
CA GLY A 129 -6.76 20.23 3.10
C GLY A 129 -5.94 20.87 1.98
N LYS A 130 -4.83 21.57 2.29
CA LYS A 130 -3.99 22.20 1.26
C LYS A 130 -3.40 21.21 0.26
N TYR A 131 -2.95 20.06 0.76
CA TYR A 131 -2.40 18.98 -0.06
C TYR A 131 -3.25 17.73 0.10
N GLN A 132 -4.16 17.50 -0.84
CA GLN A 132 -4.99 16.30 -0.87
C GLN A 132 -4.54 15.36 -1.98
N PRO A 133 -4.59 14.04 -1.75
CA PRO A 133 -4.33 13.08 -2.81
C PRO A 133 -5.30 13.26 -3.98
N ASP A 134 -4.77 13.36 -5.20
CA ASP A 134 -5.60 13.39 -6.40
C ASP A 134 -6.21 12.01 -6.67
N THR A 135 -7.45 11.81 -6.24
CA THR A 135 -8.21 10.56 -6.43
C THR A 135 -8.86 10.46 -7.81
N SER A 136 -8.79 11.51 -8.64
CA SER A 136 -9.39 11.53 -9.98
C SER A 136 -8.59 10.69 -10.98
N ARG A 137 -7.31 10.49 -10.72
CA ARG A 137 -6.38 9.68 -11.53
C ARG A 137 -6.55 8.18 -11.26
N ARG A 138 -7.75 7.64 -11.45
CA ARG A 138 -7.87 6.18 -11.56
C ARG A 138 -7.15 5.74 -12.84
N PRO A 139 -6.14 4.86 -12.77
CA PRO A 139 -5.60 4.27 -13.99
C PRO A 139 -6.77 3.67 -14.76
N ARG A 140 -6.93 4.04 -16.02
CA ARG A 140 -7.87 3.35 -16.91
C ARG A 140 -7.41 1.89 -16.90
N MET A 141 -8.07 1.04 -16.13
CA MET A 141 -7.94 -0.40 -16.32
C MET A 141 -8.26 -0.63 -17.79
N GLY A 142 -7.23 -1.01 -18.57
CA GLY A 142 -7.44 -1.35 -19.96
C GLY A 142 -8.60 -2.32 -20.00
N ARG A 143 -9.68 -1.97 -20.71
CA ARG A 143 -10.78 -2.88 -20.99
C ARG A 143 -10.11 -4.15 -21.48
N ARG A 144 -10.13 -5.21 -20.68
CA ARG A 144 -9.81 -6.55 -21.18
C ARG A 144 -10.67 -6.72 -22.41
N ARG A 145 -10.08 -6.65 -23.60
CA ARG A 145 -10.74 -7.06 -24.83
C ARG A 145 -11.33 -8.42 -24.52
N GLY A 146 -12.65 -8.49 -24.55
CA GLY A 146 -13.37 -9.72 -24.28
C GLY A 146 -12.73 -10.83 -25.10
N ARG A 147 -12.28 -11.90 -24.44
CA ARG A 147 -12.01 -13.16 -25.12
C ARG A 147 -13.31 -13.51 -25.82
N ASN A 148 -13.29 -13.41 -27.14
CA ASN A 148 -14.29 -14.01 -27.98
C ASN A 148 -14.36 -15.49 -27.57
N ARG A 149 -15.36 -15.87 -26.80
CA ARG A 149 -15.70 -17.28 -26.63
C ARG A 149 -16.29 -17.66 -27.96
N ASP A 150 -15.50 -18.30 -28.82
CA ASP A 150 -15.96 -19.04 -29.94
C ASP A 150 -17.01 -20.02 -29.40
N ARG A 151 -18.27 -19.71 -29.66
CA ARG A 151 -19.39 -20.65 -29.42
C ARG A 151 -19.25 -21.73 -30.47
N GLU A 152 -18.80 -22.91 -30.03
CA GLU A 152 -19.00 -24.13 -30.85
C GLU A 152 -20.50 -24.31 -31.15
N PRO A 153 -20.87 -24.68 -32.40
CA PRO A 153 -22.25 -24.94 -32.76
C PRO A 153 -22.74 -26.15 -31.96
N LYS A 154 -23.89 -26.02 -31.32
CA LYS A 154 -24.60 -27.17 -30.71
C LYS A 154 -25.02 -28.13 -31.82
N GLU A 155 -24.48 -29.35 -31.82
CA GLU A 155 -25.01 -30.46 -32.60
C GLU A 155 -26.44 -30.73 -32.17
N THR A 156 -27.38 -30.62 -33.12
CA THR A 156 -28.76 -31.03 -32.97
C THR A 156 -28.82 -32.55 -33.10
N LYS A 157 -29.22 -33.25 -32.04
CA LYS A 157 -29.59 -34.69 -32.11
C LYS A 157 -30.86 -34.83 -32.90
N PRO A 158 -30.98 -35.82 -33.79
CA PRO A 158 -32.25 -36.14 -34.41
C PRO A 158 -33.17 -36.83 -33.38
N ASP A 159 -34.44 -36.42 -33.41
CA ASP A 159 -35.54 -37.08 -32.70
C ASP A 159 -35.89 -38.45 -33.33
N PRO A 160 -36.45 -39.37 -32.49
CA PRO A 160 -36.73 -40.78 -32.86
C PRO A 160 -37.82 -40.98 -33.87
#